data_02e4e3bf6e15b5db7eda97f054850f3e
#
_entry.id   02e4e3bf6e15b5db7eda97f054850f3e
#
_cell.length_a   1.000
_cell.length_b   1.000
_cell.length_c   1.000
_cell.angle_alpha   90.00
_cell.angle_beta   90.00
_cell.angle_gamma   90.00
#
_symmetry.space_group_name_H-M   'P 1'
#
loop_
_entity.id
_entity.type
_entity.pdbx_description
1 polymer ?
#
loop_
_entity_poly.entity_id
_entity_poly.type
_entity_poly.pdbx_seq_one_letter_code
_entity_poly.pdbx_strand_id
1 'polypeptide(L)'
;MATEDTSLNSHRPYLIRAIREWAIDNHLTPQLLVNAEGRGVEVPVEFVEDGQIVLNVSPQAVDDLEMGNEFISFSARFSGASRSVLVPVDA
;
A
#
# COMPACT_ATOMS: atom_id res chain seq x y z
N MET A 1 11.37 4.08 24.79
CA MET A 1 11.46 4.53 23.40
C MET A 1 10.83 5.89 23.25
N ALA A 2 11.61 6.87 22.92
CA ALA A 2 11.09 8.23 22.77
C ALA A 2 10.35 8.33 21.44
N THR A 3 9.09 8.71 21.49
CA THR A 3 8.27 8.83 20.28
C THR A 3 7.68 10.20 20.14
N GLU A 4 8.02 11.10 21.05
CA GLU A 4 7.45 12.45 21.10
C GLU A 4 8.22 13.44 20.26
N ASP A 5 9.36 13.04 19.74
CA ASP A 5 10.22 13.94 18.96
C ASP A 5 9.62 14.12 17.59
N THR A 6 9.14 15.32 17.30
CA THR A 6 8.51 15.63 16.02
C THR A 6 9.51 15.72 14.88
N SER A 7 10.82 15.71 15.17
CA SER A 7 11.83 15.69 14.13
C SER A 7 12.03 14.30 13.53
N LEU A 8 11.48 13.27 14.15
CA LEU A 8 11.62 11.92 13.66
C LEU A 8 10.56 11.62 12.61
N ASN A 9 10.95 10.84 11.62
CA ASN A 9 10.01 10.35 10.62
C ASN A 9 9.13 9.27 11.23
N SER A 10 7.94 9.11 10.69
CA SER A 10 7.05 8.05 11.10
C SER A 10 7.69 6.69 10.82
N HIS A 11 7.50 5.74 11.73
CA HIS A 11 7.95 4.37 11.50
C HIS A 11 6.98 3.57 10.64
N ARG A 12 5.82 4.13 10.32
CA ARG A 12 4.75 3.43 9.60
C ARG A 12 5.20 2.86 8.26
N PRO A 13 5.88 3.62 7.38
CA PRO A 13 6.30 3.03 6.10
C PRO A 13 7.31 1.91 6.28
N TYR A 14 8.15 2.00 7.31
CA TYR A 14 9.12 0.94 7.58
C TYR A 14 8.43 -0.34 8.01
N LEU A 15 7.38 -0.22 8.84
CA LEU A 15 6.62 -1.38 9.28
C LEU A 15 5.86 -2.02 8.12
N ILE A 16 5.28 -1.22 7.24
CA ILE A 16 4.57 -1.74 6.09
C ILE A 16 5.52 -2.56 5.22
N ARG A 17 6.71 -2.04 4.95
CA ARG A 17 7.69 -2.79 4.16
C ARG A 17 8.11 -4.08 4.86
N ALA A 18 8.33 -4.02 6.15
CA ALA A 18 8.76 -5.19 6.92
C ALA A 18 7.68 -6.27 6.96
N ILE A 19 6.45 -5.87 7.17
CA ILE A 19 5.33 -6.82 7.25
C ILE A 19 5.12 -7.48 5.89
N ARG A 20 5.24 -6.72 4.80
CA ARG A 20 5.13 -7.29 3.47
C ARG A 20 6.21 -8.35 3.25
N GLU A 21 7.44 -8.03 3.61
CA GLU A 21 8.55 -8.96 3.42
C GLU A 21 8.35 -10.21 4.27
N TRP A 22 7.92 -10.03 5.52
CA TRP A 22 7.62 -11.14 6.40
C TRP A 22 6.55 -12.05 5.81
N ALA A 23 5.49 -11.46 5.26
CA ALA A 23 4.39 -12.23 4.68
C ALA A 23 4.87 -13.05 3.50
N ILE A 24 5.67 -12.44 2.62
CA ILE A 24 6.21 -13.12 1.45
C ILE A 24 7.08 -14.30 1.88
N ASP A 25 7.95 -14.09 2.87
CA ASP A 25 8.84 -15.14 3.34
C ASP A 25 8.07 -16.29 3.96
N ASN A 26 6.87 -16.06 4.41
CA ASN A 26 6.03 -17.08 5.04
C ASN A 26 4.93 -17.58 4.12
N HIS A 27 5.05 -17.32 2.82
CA HIS A 27 4.11 -17.80 1.80
C HIS A 27 2.69 -17.30 2.01
N LEU A 28 2.56 -16.13 2.62
CA LEU A 28 1.29 -15.47 2.79
C LEU A 28 1.11 -14.43 1.69
N THR A 29 -0.13 -14.06 1.44
CA THR A 29 -0.42 -13.01 0.45
C THR A 29 -0.54 -11.67 1.15
N PRO A 30 0.43 -10.77 0.97
CA PRO A 30 0.35 -9.46 1.61
C PRO A 30 -0.72 -8.61 0.93
N GLN A 31 -1.56 -7.99 1.73
CA GLN A 31 -2.63 -7.13 1.26
C GLN A 31 -2.60 -5.81 2.04
N LEU A 32 -2.96 -4.74 1.36
CA LEU A 32 -3.13 -3.43 1.99
C LEU A 32 -4.60 -3.10 2.02
N LEU A 33 -5.08 -2.67 3.18
CA LEU A 33 -6.41 -2.10 3.31
C LEU A 33 -6.25 -0.59 3.31
N VAL A 34 -6.84 0.07 2.33
CA VAL A 34 -6.62 1.49 2.09
C VAL A 34 -7.92 2.25 2.23
N ASN A 35 -7.87 3.38 2.93
CA ASN A 35 -8.97 4.33 2.96
C ASN A 35 -8.98 5.06 1.62
N ALA A 36 -9.91 4.69 0.75
CA ALA A 36 -9.96 5.23 -0.61
C ALA A 36 -10.42 6.67 -0.65
N GLU A 37 -10.95 7.18 0.46
CA GLU A 37 -11.37 8.58 0.54
C GLU A 37 -10.24 9.48 1.05
N GLY A 38 -9.09 8.91 1.33
CA GLY A 38 -7.94 9.69 1.77
C GLY A 38 -7.44 10.63 0.70
N ARG A 39 -6.85 11.73 1.13
CA ARG A 39 -6.31 12.72 0.20
C ARG A 39 -5.15 12.10 -0.56
N GLY A 40 -5.17 12.27 -1.89
CA GLY A 40 -4.08 11.81 -2.74
C GLY A 40 -4.13 10.34 -3.11
N VAL A 41 -5.17 9.62 -2.70
CA VAL A 41 -5.33 8.21 -3.07
C VAL A 41 -5.82 8.12 -4.51
N GLU A 42 -5.11 7.32 -5.32
CA GLU A 42 -5.49 7.08 -6.71
C GLU A 42 -5.60 5.57 -6.89
N VAL A 43 -6.82 5.08 -6.91
CA VAL A 43 -7.14 3.66 -7.05
C VAL A 43 -8.34 3.51 -7.97
N PRO A 44 -8.54 2.29 -8.54
CA PRO A 44 -9.73 2.05 -9.35
C PRO A 44 -10.98 2.15 -8.50
N VAL A 45 -11.80 3.17 -8.74
CA VAL A 45 -12.97 3.43 -7.90
C VAL A 45 -14.01 2.33 -8.01
N GLU A 46 -14.00 1.58 -9.12
CA GLU A 46 -14.93 0.48 -9.33
C GLU A 46 -14.78 -0.63 -8.28
N PHE A 47 -13.63 -0.71 -7.63
CA PHE A 47 -13.34 -1.77 -6.67
C PHE A 47 -13.36 -1.28 -5.23
N VAL A 48 -13.77 -0.03 -5.04
CA VAL A 48 -13.90 0.54 -3.70
C VAL A 48 -15.23 0.11 -3.09
N GLU A 49 -15.20 -0.36 -1.85
CA GLU A 49 -16.41 -0.75 -1.11
C GLU A 49 -16.37 -0.08 0.25
N ASP A 50 -17.44 0.62 0.58
CA ASP A 50 -17.56 1.32 1.88
C ASP A 50 -16.37 2.25 2.13
N GLY A 51 -15.91 2.94 1.08
CA GLY A 51 -14.80 3.88 1.21
C GLY A 51 -13.44 3.23 1.36
N GLN A 52 -13.34 1.91 1.19
CA GLN A 52 -12.08 1.19 1.36
C GLN A 52 -11.80 0.30 0.16
N ILE A 53 -10.53 0.01 -0.05
CA ILE A 53 -10.12 -0.92 -1.09
C ILE A 53 -9.01 -1.81 -0.53
N VAL A 54 -9.07 -3.10 -0.88
CA VAL A 54 -8.04 -4.06 -0.53
C VAL A 54 -7.15 -4.26 -1.75
N LEU A 55 -5.85 -4.09 -1.58
CA LEU A 55 -4.89 -4.18 -2.66
C LEU A 55 -3.93 -5.32 -2.38
N ASN A 56 -3.82 -6.26 -3.33
CA ASN A 56 -2.88 -7.36 -3.25
C ASN A 56 -1.53 -6.84 -3.70
N VAL A 57 -0.54 -6.86 -2.80
CA VAL A 57 0.79 -6.34 -3.10
C VAL A 57 1.84 -7.44 -3.11
N SER A 58 1.42 -8.68 -3.41
CA SER A 58 2.37 -9.77 -3.58
C SER A 58 3.19 -9.56 -4.86
N PRO A 59 4.39 -10.15 -4.94
CA PRO A 59 5.24 -9.96 -6.12
C PRO A 59 4.58 -10.39 -7.42
N GLN A 60 3.67 -11.36 -7.38
CA GLN A 60 2.99 -11.84 -8.57
C GLN A 60 1.88 -10.90 -9.01
N ALA A 61 1.42 -10.03 -8.14
CA ALA A 61 0.25 -9.20 -8.41
C ALA A 61 0.61 -7.78 -8.86
N VAL A 62 1.84 -7.33 -8.62
CA VAL A 62 2.20 -5.93 -8.87
C VAL A 62 3.43 -5.84 -9.76
N ASP A 63 3.50 -4.74 -10.52
CA ASP A 63 4.66 -4.37 -11.31
C ASP A 63 5.12 -2.98 -10.88
N ASP A 64 6.42 -2.75 -10.98
CA ASP A 64 7.02 -1.44 -10.71
C ASP A 64 6.65 -0.93 -9.31
N LEU A 65 6.69 -1.83 -8.33
CA LEU A 65 6.34 -1.47 -6.96
C LEU A 65 7.41 -0.57 -6.36
N GLU A 66 6.97 0.57 -5.81
CA GLU A 66 7.81 1.46 -5.05
C GLU A 66 7.15 1.71 -3.70
N MET A 67 7.83 1.34 -2.64
CA MET A 67 7.32 1.50 -1.28
C MET A 67 8.19 2.54 -0.58
N GLY A 68 7.85 3.80 -0.81
CA GLY A 68 8.59 4.91 -0.21
C GLY A 68 8.10 5.23 1.19
N ASN A 69 8.66 6.29 1.74
CA ASN A 69 8.26 6.73 3.07
C ASN A 69 6.97 7.53 3.06
N GLU A 70 6.61 8.11 1.93
CA GLU A 70 5.41 8.94 1.83
C GLU A 70 4.34 8.34 0.95
N PHE A 71 4.74 7.55 -0.05
CA PHE A 71 3.82 6.99 -1.02
C PHE A 71 4.19 5.56 -1.33
N ILE A 72 3.17 4.77 -1.66
CA ILE A 72 3.33 3.45 -2.26
C ILE A 72 2.70 3.53 -3.63
N SER A 73 3.42 3.10 -4.66
CA SER A 73 2.90 3.12 -6.02
C SER A 73 3.25 1.83 -6.73
N PHE A 74 2.39 1.42 -7.64
CA PHE A 74 2.60 0.22 -8.44
C PHE A 74 1.57 0.17 -9.55
N SER A 75 1.74 -0.79 -10.45
CA SER A 75 0.73 -1.14 -11.45
C SER A 75 0.23 -2.54 -11.13
N ALA A 76 -1.05 -2.77 -11.35
CA ALA A 76 -1.65 -4.08 -11.13
C ALA A 76 -2.79 -4.27 -12.11
N ARG A 77 -3.19 -5.52 -12.29
CA ARG A 77 -4.32 -5.84 -13.16
C ARG A 77 -5.59 -5.83 -12.36
N PHE A 78 -6.57 -5.12 -12.89
CA PHE A 78 -7.92 -5.08 -12.35
C PHE A 78 -8.86 -5.46 -13.48
N SER A 79 -9.51 -6.61 -13.35
CA SER A 79 -10.40 -7.14 -14.39
C SER A 79 -9.69 -7.24 -15.74
N GLY A 80 -8.41 -7.64 -15.71
CA GLY A 80 -7.64 -7.85 -16.92
C GLY A 80 -6.96 -6.62 -17.50
N ALA A 81 -7.21 -5.44 -16.93
CA ALA A 81 -6.59 -4.20 -17.42
C ALA A 81 -5.55 -3.73 -16.41
N SER A 82 -4.40 -3.31 -16.91
CA SER A 82 -3.35 -2.77 -16.05
C SER A 82 -3.71 -1.35 -15.63
N ARG A 83 -3.69 -1.09 -14.33
CA ARG A 83 -4.04 0.21 -13.76
C ARG A 83 -2.95 0.64 -12.80
N SER A 84 -2.68 1.92 -12.79
CA SER A 84 -1.71 2.51 -11.86
C SER A 84 -2.39 2.82 -10.54
N VAL A 85 -1.66 2.58 -9.45
CA VAL A 85 -2.15 2.83 -8.09
C VAL A 85 -1.16 3.72 -7.37
N LEU A 86 -1.66 4.70 -6.64
CA LEU A 86 -0.86 5.57 -5.80
C LEU A 86 -1.57 5.71 -4.45
N VAL A 87 -0.86 5.39 -3.38
CA VAL A 87 -1.41 5.41 -2.04
C VAL A 87 -0.46 6.13 -1.11
N PRO A 88 -0.88 7.27 -0.53
CA PRO A 88 -0.09 7.86 0.54
C PRO A 88 -0.02 6.91 1.72
N VAL A 89 1.11 6.87 2.40
CA VAL A 89 1.32 5.93 3.50
C VAL A 89 0.31 6.14 4.62
N ASP A 90 -0.23 7.35 4.74
CA ASP A 90 -1.21 7.68 5.77
C ASP A 90 -2.65 7.25 5.45
N ALA A 91 -2.91 6.75 4.26
CA ALA A 91 -4.27 6.38 3.85
C ALA A 91 -4.70 4.93 4.29
#